data_2021590ade7d08132fd34fa5ec0d563e
#
_entry.id   2021590ade7d08132fd34fa5ec0d563e
#
_cell.length_a   1.000
_cell.length_b   1.000
_cell.length_c   1.000
_cell.angle_alpha   90.00
_cell.angle_beta   90.00
_cell.angle_gamma   90.00
#
_symmetry.space_group_name_H-M   'P 1'
#
loop_
_entity.id
_entity.type
_entity.pdbx_description
1 polymer ?
#
loop_
_entity_poly.entity_id
_entity_poly.type
_entity_poly.pdbx_seq_one_letter_code
_entity_poly.pdbx_strand_id
1 'polypeptide(L)'
;MVVLKTAIPAFPDLHCAHRPSGYHASMSMSSLTTTGAKPDRARLTAADWEHAALELIAEQGVGAVAVETLARRLGVTKGSFYWHFRSREALLSAALERWEDEGERVLLAQVDTIPQPRERLCELFRRVAREVQPHRIYAALLKALDHPLVIPLMQKVTQRRMDFLAHAYRQTGMDRAAAQHRARLAYAAYVGFLQMNLNLSVPRLSHEEYEAYVEHVIAALVPN
;
A
#
# COMPACT_ATOMS: atom_id res chain seq x y z
N MET A 1 -9.53 35.42 3.72
CA MET A 1 -9.95 33.99 3.60
C MET A 1 -8.67 33.18 3.66
N VAL A 2 -8.33 32.74 4.89
CA VAL A 2 -7.04 32.10 5.21
C VAL A 2 -7.22 30.60 4.95
N VAL A 3 -6.52 30.08 3.95
CA VAL A 3 -6.46 28.63 3.68
C VAL A 3 -5.47 28.03 4.69
N LEU A 4 -6.01 27.43 5.75
CA LEU A 4 -5.25 26.60 6.67
C LEU A 4 -4.78 25.34 5.91
N LYS A 5 -3.49 25.29 5.58
CA LYS A 5 -2.78 24.06 5.25
C LYS A 5 -2.71 23.19 6.52
N THR A 6 -3.72 22.39 6.76
CA THR A 6 -3.65 21.33 7.77
C THR A 6 -2.78 20.22 7.21
N ALA A 7 -1.56 20.14 7.73
CA ALA A 7 -0.71 18.97 7.55
C ALA A 7 -1.46 17.72 8.07
N ILE A 8 -1.63 16.73 7.21
CA ILE A 8 -2.18 15.42 7.57
C ILE A 8 -1.17 14.80 8.56
N PRO A 9 -1.57 14.52 9.81
CA PRO A 9 -0.67 13.84 10.72
C PRO A 9 -0.36 12.46 10.16
N ALA A 10 0.94 12.16 10.04
CA ALA A 10 1.44 10.84 9.69
C ALA A 10 0.90 9.81 10.70
N PHE A 11 0.59 8.61 10.21
CA PHE A 11 0.58 7.43 11.08
C PHE A 11 1.88 7.42 11.85
N PRO A 12 1.89 7.03 13.15
CA PRO A 12 3.13 6.96 13.90
C PRO A 12 4.14 6.12 13.13
N ASP A 13 5.33 6.68 12.88
CA ASP A 13 6.41 6.03 12.16
C ASP A 13 6.83 4.74 12.88
N LEU A 14 6.38 3.61 12.38
CA LEU A 14 6.86 2.29 12.77
C LEU A 14 8.24 2.06 12.16
N HIS A 15 9.23 2.88 12.56
CA HIS A 15 10.63 2.59 12.30
C HIS A 15 11.11 1.56 13.31
N CYS A 16 11.02 0.30 12.92
CA CYS A 16 11.68 -0.78 13.63
C CYS A 16 13.20 -0.61 13.48
N ALA A 17 13.83 -0.09 14.55
CA ALA A 17 15.26 0.04 14.66
C ALA A 17 15.89 -1.36 14.76
N HIS A 18 16.45 -1.86 13.66
CA HIS A 18 17.49 -2.89 13.70
C HIS A 18 18.71 -2.37 12.95
N ARG A 19 19.63 -1.72 13.66
CA ARG A 19 21.01 -1.54 13.24
C ARG A 19 21.84 -2.67 13.82
N PRO A 20 22.56 -3.46 13.04
CA PRO A 20 23.65 -4.25 13.57
C PRO A 20 24.88 -3.35 13.76
N SER A 21 25.47 -3.49 14.95
CA SER A 21 26.69 -2.85 15.43
C SER A 21 27.93 -3.37 14.69
N GLY A 22 28.81 -2.42 14.34
CA GLY A 22 30.25 -2.63 14.39
C GLY A 22 30.94 -3.12 13.12
N TYR A 23 31.66 -2.19 12.47
CA TYR A 23 33.06 -2.47 12.10
C TYR A 23 33.79 -1.12 11.93
N HIS A 24 34.70 -0.83 12.87
CA HIS A 24 35.74 0.17 12.68
C HIS A 24 36.81 -0.43 11.78
N ALA A 25 37.13 0.26 10.70
CA ALA A 25 38.42 0.11 10.02
C ALA A 25 38.90 1.49 9.61
N SER A 26 39.93 1.92 10.31
CA SER A 26 40.79 3.05 10.00
C SER A 26 41.65 2.70 8.78
N MET A 27 41.65 3.56 7.75
CA MET A 27 42.77 3.61 6.76
C MET A 27 42.87 4.98 6.08
N SER A 28 43.94 5.61 6.39
CA SER A 28 44.88 6.48 5.65
C SER A 28 44.42 7.19 4.37
N MET A 29 44.55 8.52 4.44
CA MET A 29 44.54 9.44 3.29
C MET A 29 45.65 9.13 2.30
N SER A 30 45.30 8.96 1.04
CA SER A 30 46.17 9.19 -0.08
C SER A 30 45.39 9.91 -1.16
N SER A 31 45.85 11.12 -1.44
CA SER A 31 45.39 12.01 -2.50
C SER A 31 45.67 11.42 -3.87
N LEU A 32 44.64 11.14 -4.64
CA LEU A 32 44.70 10.97 -6.08
C LEU A 32 43.56 11.77 -6.72
N THR A 33 43.97 12.81 -7.44
CA THR A 33 43.19 13.56 -8.41
C THR A 33 42.60 12.62 -9.44
N THR A 34 41.27 12.47 -9.44
CA THR A 34 40.60 11.73 -10.50
C THR A 34 39.53 12.62 -11.11
N THR A 35 39.72 12.90 -12.37
CA THR A 35 38.84 13.48 -13.37
C THR A 35 37.36 13.12 -13.12
N GLY A 36 36.48 14.13 -13.07
CA GLY A 36 35.06 14.00 -12.81
C GLY A 36 34.31 13.11 -13.79
N ALA A 37 34.23 11.83 -13.48
CA ALA A 37 33.20 10.96 -14.01
C ALA A 37 31.93 11.26 -13.24
N LYS A 38 30.92 11.86 -13.92
CA LYS A 38 29.57 12.01 -13.44
C LYS A 38 29.09 10.64 -12.99
N PRO A 39 28.56 10.45 -11.76
CA PRO A 39 28.10 9.13 -11.34
C PRO A 39 27.10 8.62 -12.36
N ASP A 40 27.31 7.38 -12.80
CA ASP A 40 26.43 6.68 -13.72
C ASP A 40 25.03 6.65 -13.06
N ARG A 41 24.13 7.53 -13.54
CA ARG A 41 22.75 7.52 -13.08
C ARG A 41 22.17 6.21 -13.55
N ALA A 42 21.96 5.27 -12.63
CA ALA A 42 21.25 4.04 -12.89
C ALA A 42 20.04 4.38 -13.77
N ARG A 43 20.00 3.77 -14.96
CA ARG A 43 18.95 4.06 -15.96
C ARG A 43 17.61 3.68 -15.35
N LEU A 44 16.70 4.65 -15.21
CA LEU A 44 15.35 4.39 -14.69
C LEU A 44 14.68 3.28 -15.50
N THR A 45 13.99 2.41 -14.81
CA THR A 45 13.19 1.32 -15.38
C THR A 45 11.71 1.72 -15.45
N ALA A 46 10.88 0.95 -16.15
CA ALA A 46 9.44 1.12 -16.12
C ALA A 46 8.88 1.03 -14.68
N ALA A 47 9.44 0.11 -13.87
CA ALA A 47 9.06 -0.08 -12.49
C ALA A 47 9.26 1.17 -11.61
N ASP A 48 10.31 1.96 -11.87
CA ASP A 48 10.55 3.21 -11.12
C ASP A 48 9.44 4.25 -11.39
N TRP A 49 8.97 4.33 -12.63
CA TRP A 49 7.83 5.18 -12.99
C TRP A 49 6.51 4.70 -12.38
N GLU A 50 6.27 3.39 -12.39
CA GLU A 50 5.09 2.77 -11.78
C GLU A 50 5.05 3.02 -10.26
N HIS A 51 6.17 2.83 -9.55
CA HIS A 51 6.28 3.12 -8.13
C HIS A 51 6.06 4.61 -7.84
N ALA A 52 6.72 5.50 -8.59
CA ALA A 52 6.51 6.95 -8.42
C ALA A 52 5.07 7.37 -8.68
N ALA A 53 4.38 6.72 -9.63
CA ALA A 53 2.95 6.95 -9.88
C ALA A 53 2.08 6.48 -8.71
N LEU A 54 2.35 5.30 -8.13
CA LEU A 54 1.64 4.77 -6.96
C LEU A 54 1.84 5.65 -5.71
N GLU A 55 3.06 6.14 -5.48
CA GLU A 55 3.33 7.10 -4.41
C GLU A 55 2.54 8.39 -4.60
N LEU A 56 2.51 8.92 -5.83
CA LEU A 56 1.77 10.13 -6.14
C LEU A 56 0.26 9.94 -5.98
N ILE A 57 -0.26 8.77 -6.35
CA ILE A 57 -1.66 8.38 -6.10
C ILE A 57 -1.95 8.38 -4.60
N ALA A 58 -1.09 7.78 -3.78
CA ALA A 58 -1.25 7.74 -2.34
C ALA A 58 -1.25 9.14 -1.68
N GLU A 59 -0.45 10.05 -2.20
CA GLU A 59 -0.29 11.41 -1.67
C GLU A 59 -1.38 12.38 -2.14
N GLN A 60 -1.72 12.34 -3.43
CA GLN A 60 -2.49 13.40 -4.11
C GLN A 60 -3.67 12.87 -4.94
N GLY A 61 -3.83 11.54 -5.03
CA GLY A 61 -4.89 10.89 -5.81
C GLY A 61 -4.55 10.67 -7.28
N VAL A 62 -5.42 9.91 -7.97
CA VAL A 62 -5.22 9.47 -9.37
C VAL A 62 -5.07 10.65 -10.34
N GLY A 63 -5.80 11.73 -10.12
CA GLY A 63 -5.76 12.92 -10.96
C GLY A 63 -4.41 13.64 -11.00
N ALA A 64 -3.59 13.47 -9.95
CA ALA A 64 -2.28 14.11 -9.85
C ALA A 64 -1.20 13.42 -10.71
N VAL A 65 -1.44 12.20 -11.20
CA VAL A 65 -0.49 11.48 -12.04
C VAL A 65 -0.33 12.19 -13.37
N ALA A 66 0.76 12.94 -13.52
CA ALA A 66 1.13 13.66 -14.73
C ALA A 66 2.61 13.40 -15.06
N VAL A 67 2.91 13.27 -16.36
CA VAL A 67 4.28 12.95 -16.84
C VAL A 67 5.30 13.97 -16.34
N GLU A 68 4.96 15.26 -16.36
CA GLU A 68 5.82 16.33 -15.89
C GLU A 68 6.12 16.27 -14.39
N THR A 69 5.09 15.95 -13.59
CA THR A 69 5.21 15.81 -12.13
C THR A 69 6.11 14.65 -11.79
N LEU A 70 5.92 13.51 -12.45
CA LEU A 70 6.73 12.31 -12.25
C LEU A 70 8.17 12.49 -12.72
N ALA A 71 8.39 13.09 -13.91
CA ALA A 71 9.73 13.35 -14.43
C ALA A 71 10.53 14.25 -13.46
N ARG A 72 9.90 15.29 -12.92
CA ARG A 72 10.50 16.16 -11.89
C ARG A 72 10.82 15.41 -10.61
N ARG A 73 9.90 14.55 -10.12
CA ARG A 73 10.08 13.72 -8.91
C ARG A 73 11.24 12.75 -9.07
N LEU A 74 11.37 12.14 -10.26
CA LEU A 74 12.43 11.18 -10.59
C LEU A 74 13.76 11.85 -11.01
N GLY A 75 13.78 13.18 -11.13
CA GLY A 75 14.99 13.93 -11.52
C GLY A 75 15.43 13.69 -12.97
N VAL A 76 14.49 13.40 -13.88
CA VAL A 76 14.75 13.12 -15.29
C VAL A 76 13.95 14.04 -16.21
N THR A 77 14.25 13.98 -17.52
CA THR A 77 13.51 14.72 -18.54
C THR A 77 12.19 14.02 -18.89
N LYS A 78 11.20 14.79 -19.35
CA LYS A 78 9.94 14.25 -19.87
C LYS A 78 10.17 13.25 -21.02
N GLY A 79 11.22 13.43 -21.83
CA GLY A 79 11.59 12.51 -22.91
C GLY A 79 11.93 11.09 -22.41
N SER A 80 12.48 10.97 -21.18
CA SER A 80 12.77 9.67 -20.57
C SER A 80 11.50 8.81 -20.37
N PHE A 81 10.36 9.44 -20.10
CA PHE A 81 9.08 8.75 -19.95
C PHE A 81 8.70 7.95 -21.20
N TYR A 82 8.82 8.54 -22.37
CA TYR A 82 8.37 7.94 -23.64
C TYR A 82 9.19 6.74 -24.10
N TRP A 83 10.35 6.48 -23.45
CA TRP A 83 11.09 5.22 -23.63
C TRP A 83 10.40 4.02 -22.93
N HIS A 84 9.56 4.29 -21.93
CA HIS A 84 8.91 3.25 -21.12
C HIS A 84 7.41 3.15 -21.39
N PHE A 85 6.74 4.29 -21.55
CA PHE A 85 5.28 4.34 -21.69
C PHE A 85 4.86 5.26 -22.84
N ARG A 86 3.92 4.77 -23.65
CA ARG A 86 3.38 5.53 -24.78
C ARG A 86 2.43 6.67 -24.37
N SER A 87 1.81 6.56 -23.20
CA SER A 87 0.87 7.56 -22.67
C SER A 87 0.81 7.51 -21.14
N ARG A 88 0.22 8.56 -20.54
CA ARG A 88 -0.10 8.62 -19.11
C ARG A 88 -1.02 7.47 -18.69
N GLU A 89 -1.99 7.14 -19.50
CA GLU A 89 -2.95 6.05 -19.26
C GLU A 89 -2.25 4.69 -19.27
N ALA A 90 -1.26 4.49 -20.14
CA ALA A 90 -0.46 3.26 -20.16
C ALA A 90 0.37 3.09 -18.88
N LEU A 91 0.97 4.17 -18.36
CA LEU A 91 1.65 4.15 -17.07
C LEU A 91 0.65 3.87 -15.94
N LEU A 92 -0.50 4.56 -15.94
CA LEU A 92 -1.49 4.39 -14.89
C LEU A 92 -2.00 2.95 -14.85
N SER A 93 -2.30 2.34 -15.99
CA SER A 93 -2.69 0.92 -16.07
C SER A 93 -1.63 0.01 -15.48
N ALA A 94 -0.37 0.15 -15.91
CA ALA A 94 0.74 -0.65 -15.41
C ALA A 94 0.99 -0.48 -13.91
N ALA A 95 0.91 0.75 -13.40
CA ALA A 95 1.05 1.03 -11.98
C ALA A 95 -0.08 0.39 -11.15
N LEU A 96 -1.31 0.45 -11.63
CA LEU A 96 -2.47 -0.14 -10.96
C LEU A 96 -2.41 -1.68 -10.99
N GLU A 97 -1.99 -2.29 -12.10
CA GLU A 97 -1.76 -3.73 -12.22
C GLU A 97 -0.67 -4.19 -11.24
N ARG A 98 0.44 -3.47 -11.17
CA ARG A 98 1.51 -3.73 -10.18
C ARG A 98 0.98 -3.69 -8.75
N TRP A 99 0.21 -2.67 -8.39
CA TRP A 99 -0.36 -2.55 -7.05
C TRP A 99 -1.26 -3.72 -6.69
N GLU A 100 -2.08 -4.19 -7.64
CA GLU A 100 -2.93 -5.37 -7.46
C GLU A 100 -2.08 -6.62 -7.20
N ASP A 101 -1.10 -6.87 -8.07
CA ASP A 101 -0.28 -8.09 -8.03
C ASP A 101 0.64 -8.15 -6.80
N GLU A 102 1.29 -7.04 -6.45
CA GLU A 102 2.19 -6.98 -5.30
C GLU A 102 1.43 -7.09 -3.97
N GLY A 103 0.31 -6.36 -3.84
CA GLY A 103 -0.48 -6.35 -2.61
C GLY A 103 -1.03 -7.74 -2.27
N GLU A 104 -1.48 -8.50 -3.25
CA GLU A 104 -1.99 -9.85 -3.04
C GLU A 104 -0.88 -10.85 -2.76
N ARG A 105 0.17 -10.86 -3.58
CA ARG A 105 1.27 -11.83 -3.46
C ARG A 105 2.00 -11.74 -2.13
N VAL A 106 2.31 -10.52 -1.68
CA VAL A 106 3.04 -10.31 -0.42
C VAL A 106 2.19 -10.74 0.78
N LEU A 107 0.91 -10.37 0.79
CA LEU A 107 0.03 -10.68 1.90
C LEU A 107 -0.25 -12.19 2.01
N LEU A 108 -0.58 -12.86 0.89
CA LEU A 108 -0.96 -14.26 0.87
C LEU A 108 0.22 -15.19 1.16
N ALA A 109 1.37 -14.97 0.51
CA ALA A 109 2.56 -15.81 0.71
C ALA A 109 3.01 -15.91 2.17
N GLN A 110 2.71 -14.89 2.98
CA GLN A 110 3.12 -14.84 4.38
C GLN A 110 2.14 -15.52 5.34
N VAL A 111 0.85 -15.56 5.03
CA VAL A 111 -0.17 -16.17 5.90
C VAL A 111 -0.43 -17.63 5.55
N ASP A 112 -0.16 -18.06 4.32
CA ASP A 112 -0.39 -19.45 3.88
C ASP A 112 0.51 -20.46 4.60
N THR A 113 1.62 -20.03 5.20
CA THR A 113 2.51 -20.88 5.99
C THR A 113 1.96 -21.25 7.38
N ILE A 114 0.89 -20.59 7.84
CA ILE A 114 0.28 -20.83 9.15
C ILE A 114 -0.71 -21.97 9.05
N PRO A 115 -0.45 -23.14 9.73
CA PRO A 115 -1.29 -24.33 9.57
C PRO A 115 -2.71 -24.15 10.09
N GLN A 116 -2.88 -23.49 11.25
CA GLN A 116 -4.17 -23.34 11.91
C GLN A 116 -5.02 -22.24 11.24
N PRO A 117 -6.20 -22.56 10.71
CA PRO A 117 -7.03 -21.61 9.97
C PRO A 117 -7.41 -20.36 10.77
N ARG A 118 -7.71 -20.55 12.07
CA ARG A 118 -8.05 -19.44 12.96
C ARG A 118 -6.86 -18.48 13.16
N GLU A 119 -5.68 -19.03 13.45
CA GLU A 119 -4.45 -18.25 13.62
C GLU A 119 -4.07 -17.50 12.33
N ARG A 120 -4.26 -18.17 11.19
CA ARG A 120 -4.05 -17.59 9.87
C ARG A 120 -4.93 -16.35 9.65
N LEU A 121 -6.21 -16.42 10.01
CA LEU A 121 -7.12 -15.27 9.97
C LEU A 121 -6.68 -14.15 10.92
N CYS A 122 -6.34 -14.46 12.17
CA CYS A 122 -5.86 -13.46 13.13
C CYS A 122 -4.61 -12.74 12.59
N GLU A 123 -3.65 -13.49 12.08
CA GLU A 123 -2.42 -12.91 11.53
C GLU A 123 -2.68 -12.09 10.27
N LEU A 124 -3.60 -12.52 9.40
CA LEU A 124 -4.04 -11.74 8.25
C LEU A 124 -4.55 -10.36 8.68
N PHE A 125 -5.43 -10.29 9.67
CA PHE A 125 -5.96 -9.02 10.17
C PHE A 125 -4.86 -8.12 10.75
N ARG A 126 -3.94 -8.69 11.56
CA ARG A 126 -2.82 -7.94 12.12
C ARG A 126 -1.88 -7.39 11.04
N ARG A 127 -1.58 -8.18 10.02
CA ARG A 127 -0.72 -7.74 8.90
C ARG A 127 -1.37 -6.65 8.08
N VAL A 128 -2.61 -6.85 7.68
CA VAL A 128 -3.38 -5.81 6.98
C VAL A 128 -3.37 -4.51 7.79
N ALA A 129 -3.54 -4.57 9.11
CA ALA A 129 -3.52 -3.39 9.95
C ALA A 129 -2.18 -2.63 9.98
N ARG A 130 -1.05 -3.31 9.71
CA ARG A 130 0.30 -2.70 9.70
C ARG A 130 0.70 -2.08 8.36
N GLU A 131 -0.02 -2.39 7.30
CA GLU A 131 0.30 -1.96 5.93
C GLU A 131 -0.24 -0.55 5.63
N VAL A 132 0.59 0.49 5.82
CA VAL A 132 0.15 1.89 5.66
C VAL A 132 0.04 2.31 4.19
N GLN A 133 1.05 2.06 3.38
CA GLN A 133 1.12 2.55 2.00
C GLN A 133 0.05 1.94 1.08
N PRO A 134 -0.17 0.61 1.09
CA PRO A 134 -1.27 0.01 0.33
C PRO A 134 -2.65 0.57 0.71
N HIS A 135 -2.86 0.91 1.98
CA HIS A 135 -4.11 1.51 2.45
C HIS A 135 -4.33 2.92 1.91
N ARG A 136 -3.27 3.75 1.83
CA ARG A 136 -3.35 5.10 1.25
C ARG A 136 -3.71 5.03 -0.23
N ILE A 137 -3.07 4.12 -0.98
CA ILE A 137 -3.39 3.90 -2.40
C ILE A 137 -4.86 3.46 -2.52
N TYR A 138 -5.28 2.45 -1.76
CA TYR A 138 -6.65 1.95 -1.78
C TYR A 138 -7.68 3.06 -1.48
N ALA A 139 -7.45 3.86 -0.45
CA ALA A 139 -8.32 4.99 -0.08
C ALA A 139 -8.38 6.07 -1.18
N ALA A 140 -7.25 6.32 -1.86
CA ALA A 140 -7.20 7.24 -3.00
C ALA A 140 -7.97 6.70 -4.22
N LEU A 141 -7.89 5.39 -4.48
CA LEU A 141 -8.64 4.73 -5.55
C LEU A 141 -10.16 4.75 -5.28
N LEU A 142 -10.57 4.59 -4.02
CA LEU A 142 -11.99 4.73 -3.64
C LEU A 142 -12.57 6.12 -3.92
N LYS A 143 -11.76 7.17 -3.98
CA LYS A 143 -12.18 8.53 -4.36
C LYS A 143 -12.27 8.75 -5.87
N ALA A 144 -11.74 7.83 -6.66
CA ALA A 144 -11.63 7.94 -8.11
C ALA A 144 -12.43 6.83 -8.82
N LEU A 145 -13.55 6.41 -8.24
CA LEU A 145 -14.40 5.34 -8.82
C LEU A 145 -15.12 5.77 -10.11
N ASP A 146 -15.10 7.04 -10.45
CA ASP A 146 -15.55 7.59 -11.73
C ASP A 146 -14.49 7.43 -12.86
N HIS A 147 -13.25 7.11 -12.51
CA HIS A 147 -12.17 6.95 -13.48
C HIS A 147 -12.27 5.58 -14.19
N PRO A 148 -12.23 5.53 -15.54
CA PRO A 148 -12.49 4.32 -16.33
C PRO A 148 -11.50 3.18 -16.10
N LEU A 149 -10.27 3.46 -15.67
CA LEU A 149 -9.28 2.44 -15.31
C LEU A 149 -9.41 1.98 -13.87
N VAL A 150 -9.99 2.79 -12.98
CA VAL A 150 -10.06 2.50 -11.55
C VAL A 150 -11.23 1.60 -11.20
N ILE A 151 -12.44 1.88 -11.72
CA ILE A 151 -13.63 1.13 -11.33
C ILE A 151 -13.55 -0.37 -11.63
N PRO A 152 -13.11 -0.85 -12.81
CA PRO A 152 -13.02 -2.28 -13.07
C PRO A 152 -11.96 -2.97 -12.20
N LEU A 153 -10.84 -2.29 -11.94
CA LEU A 153 -9.82 -2.79 -11.03
C LEU A 153 -10.37 -2.94 -9.61
N MET A 154 -11.05 -1.92 -9.08
CA MET A 154 -11.61 -1.93 -7.73
C MET A 154 -12.69 -3.00 -7.55
N GLN A 155 -13.51 -3.24 -8.59
CA GLN A 155 -14.48 -4.33 -8.60
C GLN A 155 -13.77 -5.69 -8.50
N LYS A 156 -12.74 -5.91 -9.33
CA LYS A 156 -11.93 -7.14 -9.34
C LYS A 156 -11.25 -7.37 -7.98
N VAL A 157 -10.56 -6.37 -7.45
CA VAL A 157 -9.87 -6.45 -6.15
C VAL A 157 -10.85 -6.73 -5.02
N THR A 158 -11.99 -6.03 -5.00
CA THR A 158 -13.04 -6.24 -3.99
C THR A 158 -13.57 -7.67 -4.01
N GLN A 159 -13.91 -8.18 -5.20
CA GLN A 159 -14.42 -9.55 -5.35
C GLN A 159 -13.38 -10.58 -4.88
N ARG A 160 -12.13 -10.48 -5.33
CA ARG A 160 -11.05 -11.40 -4.93
C ARG A 160 -10.81 -11.41 -3.43
N ARG A 161 -10.80 -10.24 -2.78
CA ARG A 161 -10.60 -10.14 -1.32
C ARG A 161 -11.78 -10.74 -0.55
N MET A 162 -13.00 -10.53 -1.00
CA MET A 162 -14.18 -11.17 -0.39
C MET A 162 -14.17 -12.69 -0.57
N ASP A 163 -13.81 -13.19 -1.74
CA ASP A 163 -13.72 -14.62 -2.01
C ASP A 163 -12.62 -15.29 -1.15
N PHE A 164 -11.47 -14.63 -1.04
CA PHE A 164 -10.38 -15.09 -0.16
C PHE A 164 -10.82 -15.15 1.30
N LEU A 165 -11.44 -14.09 1.82
CA LEU A 165 -11.97 -14.08 3.19
C LEU A 165 -13.02 -15.16 3.41
N ALA A 166 -13.96 -15.33 2.48
CA ALA A 166 -14.97 -16.37 2.57
C ALA A 166 -14.35 -17.77 2.59
N HIS A 167 -13.33 -18.00 1.77
CA HIS A 167 -12.57 -19.25 1.79
C HIS A 167 -11.86 -19.47 3.15
N ALA A 168 -11.15 -18.46 3.64
CA ALA A 168 -10.46 -18.52 4.93
C ALA A 168 -11.43 -18.79 6.10
N TYR A 169 -12.60 -18.15 6.14
CA TYR A 169 -13.63 -18.43 7.13
C TYR A 169 -14.21 -19.86 7.01
N ARG A 170 -14.36 -20.39 5.81
CA ARG A 170 -14.78 -21.79 5.64
C ARG A 170 -13.78 -22.77 6.22
N GLN A 171 -12.49 -22.49 6.12
CA GLN A 171 -11.44 -23.32 6.71
C GLN A 171 -11.51 -23.39 8.24
N THR A 172 -12.13 -22.39 8.90
CA THR A 172 -12.40 -22.46 10.36
C THR A 172 -13.63 -23.31 10.74
N GLY A 173 -14.28 -23.97 9.78
CA GLY A 173 -15.46 -24.80 10.02
C GLY A 173 -16.79 -24.10 9.80
N MET A 174 -16.82 -22.83 9.39
CA MET A 174 -18.06 -22.12 9.07
C MET A 174 -18.74 -22.71 7.83
N ASP A 175 -20.06 -22.77 7.82
CA ASP A 175 -20.81 -23.08 6.61
C ASP A 175 -20.64 -21.99 5.53
N ARG A 176 -21.02 -22.31 4.29
CA ARG A 176 -20.81 -21.43 3.15
C ARG A 176 -21.50 -20.07 3.31
N ALA A 177 -22.73 -20.06 3.79
CA ALA A 177 -23.53 -18.83 3.90
C ALA A 177 -22.98 -17.93 5.01
N ALA A 178 -22.70 -18.51 6.20
CA ALA A 178 -22.11 -17.80 7.32
C ALA A 178 -20.72 -17.23 6.96
N ALA A 179 -19.86 -18.01 6.27
CA ALA A 179 -18.55 -17.54 5.83
C ALA A 179 -18.65 -16.37 4.84
N GLN A 180 -19.59 -16.40 3.88
CA GLN A 180 -19.83 -15.29 2.96
C GLN A 180 -20.32 -14.03 3.68
N HIS A 181 -21.24 -14.17 4.63
CA HIS A 181 -21.72 -13.03 5.42
C HIS A 181 -20.60 -12.43 6.28
N ARG A 182 -19.81 -13.28 6.91
CA ARG A 182 -18.66 -12.83 7.73
C ARG A 182 -17.60 -12.12 6.88
N ALA A 183 -17.29 -12.64 5.70
CA ALA A 183 -16.37 -12.02 4.75
C ALA A 183 -16.84 -10.62 4.32
N ARG A 184 -18.12 -10.47 3.99
CA ARG A 184 -18.70 -9.16 3.65
C ARG A 184 -18.63 -8.18 4.82
N LEU A 185 -18.96 -8.65 6.05
CA LEU A 185 -18.88 -7.82 7.25
C LEU A 185 -17.45 -7.36 7.53
N ALA A 186 -16.49 -8.28 7.48
CA ALA A 186 -15.07 -7.99 7.69
C ALA A 186 -14.54 -6.98 6.66
N TYR A 187 -14.86 -7.20 5.38
CA TYR A 187 -14.43 -6.30 4.32
C TYR A 187 -15.10 -4.93 4.39
N ALA A 188 -16.39 -4.86 4.73
CA ALA A 188 -17.10 -3.59 4.93
C ALA A 188 -16.54 -2.81 6.13
N ALA A 189 -16.21 -3.49 7.23
CA ALA A 189 -15.56 -2.87 8.40
C ALA A 189 -14.20 -2.28 8.02
N TYR A 190 -13.38 -3.01 7.26
CA TYR A 190 -12.10 -2.53 6.76
C TYR A 190 -12.26 -1.29 5.88
N VAL A 191 -13.11 -1.34 4.85
CA VAL A 191 -13.34 -0.21 3.93
C VAL A 191 -13.89 1.00 4.68
N GLY A 192 -14.86 0.79 5.58
CA GLY A 192 -15.45 1.85 6.41
C GLY A 192 -14.40 2.50 7.31
N PHE A 193 -13.55 1.71 7.95
CA PHE A 193 -12.45 2.24 8.77
C PHE A 193 -11.48 3.09 7.95
N LEU A 194 -11.07 2.63 6.76
CA LEU A 194 -10.19 3.41 5.88
C LEU A 194 -10.83 4.73 5.45
N GLN A 195 -12.12 4.72 5.13
CA GLN A 195 -12.84 5.93 4.75
C GLN A 195 -12.89 6.95 5.90
N MET A 196 -13.22 6.49 7.09
CA MET A 196 -13.26 7.36 8.28
C MET A 196 -11.87 7.91 8.61
N ASN A 197 -10.87 7.05 8.68
CA ASN A 197 -9.53 7.41 9.15
C ASN A 197 -8.74 8.21 8.12
N LEU A 198 -8.62 7.73 6.87
CA LEU A 198 -7.78 8.35 5.86
C LEU A 198 -8.48 9.49 5.09
N ASN A 199 -9.81 9.42 4.95
CA ASN A 199 -10.54 10.40 4.16
C ASN A 199 -11.24 11.46 5.00
N LEU A 200 -11.71 11.10 6.20
CA LEU A 200 -12.41 12.02 7.10
C LEU A 200 -11.55 12.43 8.30
N SER A 201 -10.42 11.73 8.54
CA SER A 201 -9.55 11.94 9.71
C SER A 201 -10.28 11.79 11.05
N VAL A 202 -11.21 10.82 11.13
CA VAL A 202 -12.03 10.50 12.32
C VAL A 202 -12.14 8.98 12.47
N PRO A 203 -11.96 8.41 13.69
CA PRO A 203 -11.33 9.02 14.85
C PRO A 203 -9.81 9.15 14.67
N ARG A 204 -9.20 10.04 15.44
CA ARG A 204 -7.74 10.09 15.57
C ARG A 204 -7.36 9.17 16.71
N LEU A 205 -6.94 7.96 16.38
CA LEU A 205 -6.47 6.98 17.35
C LEU A 205 -4.97 7.17 17.61
N SER A 206 -4.56 7.07 18.87
CA SER A 206 -3.16 6.84 19.22
C SER A 206 -2.72 5.46 18.73
N HIS A 207 -1.43 5.17 18.79
CA HIS A 207 -0.93 3.84 18.41
C HIS A 207 -1.55 2.73 19.28
N GLU A 208 -1.61 2.94 20.60
CA GLU A 208 -2.19 1.99 21.54
C GLU A 208 -3.69 1.77 21.30
N GLU A 209 -4.46 2.85 21.07
CA GLU A 209 -5.89 2.75 20.73
C GLU A 209 -6.12 2.02 19.41
N TYR A 210 -5.22 2.21 18.42
CA TYR A 210 -5.30 1.50 17.15
C TYR A 210 -5.02 0.01 17.30
N GLU A 211 -3.99 -0.37 18.04
CA GLU A 211 -3.66 -1.77 18.34
C GLU A 211 -4.83 -2.45 19.10
N ALA A 212 -5.38 -1.78 20.11
CA ALA A 212 -6.56 -2.26 20.84
C ALA A 212 -7.78 -2.43 19.92
N TYR A 213 -7.99 -1.50 18.99
CA TYR A 213 -9.06 -1.59 17.99
C TYR A 213 -8.86 -2.81 17.07
N VAL A 214 -7.64 -3.07 16.60
CA VAL A 214 -7.32 -4.23 15.76
C VAL A 214 -7.63 -5.55 16.48
N GLU A 215 -7.22 -5.68 17.74
CA GLU A 215 -7.52 -6.88 18.54
C GLU A 215 -9.03 -7.03 18.81
N HIS A 216 -9.74 -5.92 19.02
CA HIS A 216 -11.20 -5.94 19.14
C HIS A 216 -11.87 -6.42 17.84
N VAL A 217 -11.42 -5.96 16.69
CA VAL A 217 -11.91 -6.40 15.36
C VAL A 217 -11.67 -7.90 15.18
N ILE A 218 -10.49 -8.39 15.56
CA ILE A 218 -10.14 -9.82 15.49
C ILE A 218 -11.09 -10.61 16.39
N ALA A 219 -11.26 -10.22 17.64
CA ALA A 219 -12.16 -10.89 18.59
C ALA A 219 -13.63 -10.93 18.11
N ALA A 220 -14.09 -9.88 17.44
CA ALA A 220 -15.46 -9.78 16.92
C ALA A 220 -15.67 -10.57 15.62
N LEU A 221 -14.67 -10.64 14.75
CA LEU A 221 -14.83 -11.16 13.38
C LEU A 221 -14.25 -12.57 13.19
N VAL A 222 -13.22 -12.97 13.93
CA VAL A 222 -12.63 -14.31 13.83
C VAL A 222 -13.36 -15.25 14.79
N PRO A 223 -13.91 -16.39 14.30
CA PRO A 223 -14.61 -17.36 15.17
C PRO A 223 -13.65 -18.00 16.18
N ASN A 224 -14.20 -18.36 17.36
CA ASN A 224 -13.46 -19.07 18.40
C ASN A 224 -13.10 -20.50 17.98
#